data_e7b7c4cd7fcc4c3677054138b65a90c5
#
_entry.id   e7b7c4cd7fcc4c3677054138b65a90c5
#
_cell.length_a   1.000
_cell.length_b   1.000
_cell.length_c   1.000
_cell.angle_alpha   90.00
_cell.angle_beta   90.00
_cell.angle_gamma   90.00
#
_symmetry.space_group_name_H-M   'P 1'
#
loop_
_entity.id
_entity.type
_entity.pdbx_description
1 polymer ?
#
loop_
_entity_poly.entity_id
_entity_poly.type
_entity_poly.pdbx_seq_one_letter_code
_entity_poly.pdbx_strand_id
1 'polypeptide(L)'
;VRSGIVRRIRHTRHRTTAALVALALPFAALVGLASPAQAAESATATYVKAADWGSGYEGRWTVKNTGDTTLNSWTVEWDVPSGTTVGSGWDATITGSGNHYTAKNLSWNGTLAPGASVTFGFNGTGGGAPTGCKLNGGSCDGSTQPGDTPPSAPGIPSASEITNTSVKLSWTAATDDKGVKNYDVLRGGTTIATVTGTSYTDSGLTAGTDYSYTVKARDTADQLGAASGARTVRTTGGDGGEPPVGDAVKLGYFTNWGVYQRNYHVKNLVTSGSAEKITHINYAFGNVQGGKCTIGDGYADYEKAYTADQSVDGKADTWDQPLRGNFNQLRKLKAKYPNIKVLWSFGGWTWSGGFGDAVKNPAAFADSCYKLVEDPRWADVFDGIDLDWEYPNACGLTCDTSGPNSMTAMMKAMRDKFGANNLVTAAISADGSNGGKLDVADYAGAAQYADWYNVMTYDFFGAWDAKGPTAPHSPLTSYPGIPKEGFNSDAAIQKLKGKGIPAKKLLLGIGFYGRGWTGVTQKEPGGTATGAGPGKYEAGIEDYKDLKDRCPANGTVGGTAYAHCGTQWWSYDTPATITGKMSYVKDQKLGGSFFWEFSGDTANGELMSAINSGLR
;
A
#
# COMPACT_ATOMS: atom_id res chain seq x y z
N VAL A 1 21.92 -13.47 52.89
CA VAL A 1 22.10 -12.93 54.26
C VAL A 1 22.23 -11.40 54.16
N ARG A 2 21.19 -10.72 54.64
CA ARG A 2 21.09 -9.35 55.20
C ARG A 2 21.62 -8.17 54.36
N SER A 3 20.74 -7.27 54.01
CA SER A 3 20.18 -6.11 54.76
C SER A 3 20.90 -4.80 54.45
N GLY A 4 20.35 -3.90 53.70
CA GLY A 4 19.48 -2.79 54.08
C GLY A 4 20.31 -1.52 54.38
N ILE A 5 19.94 -0.41 53.76
CA ILE A 5 19.84 0.94 54.37
C ILE A 5 19.18 1.90 53.35
N VAL A 6 18.06 2.42 53.80
CA VAL A 6 17.32 3.57 53.26
C VAL A 6 18.02 4.86 53.73
N ARG A 7 18.19 5.84 52.88
CA ARG A 7 18.39 7.25 53.27
C ARG A 7 17.48 8.18 52.49
N ARG A 8 16.50 8.74 53.20
CA ARG A 8 15.76 9.95 52.85
C ARG A 8 16.66 11.16 53.06
N ILE A 9 16.66 12.11 52.16
CA ILE A 9 17.06 13.50 52.42
C ILE A 9 15.96 14.45 51.95
N ARG A 10 15.67 15.41 52.86
CA ARG A 10 14.58 16.37 52.84
C ARG A 10 14.87 17.58 51.96
N HIS A 11 13.76 18.20 51.51
CA HIS A 11 13.61 19.51 50.93
C HIS A 11 14.45 20.65 51.48
N THR A 12 14.91 21.53 50.60
CA THR A 12 15.02 22.96 50.89
C THR A 12 14.56 23.78 49.66
N ARG A 13 13.55 24.63 49.90
CA ARG A 13 13.06 25.64 48.94
C ARG A 13 14.01 26.83 48.94
N HIS A 14 14.45 27.28 47.75
CA HIS A 14 14.84 28.68 47.59
C HIS A 14 13.99 29.31 46.47
N ARG A 15 13.29 30.38 46.87
CA ARG A 15 12.64 31.36 46.01
C ARG A 15 13.72 32.32 45.50
N THR A 16 13.79 32.51 44.19
CA THR A 16 14.41 33.71 43.60
C THR A 16 13.47 34.24 42.53
N THR A 17 13.01 35.44 42.80
CA THR A 17 12.28 36.33 41.88
C THR A 17 13.21 36.80 40.77
N ALA A 18 12.80 36.69 39.54
CA ALA A 18 13.44 37.39 38.40
C ALA A 18 12.33 37.96 37.50
N ALA A 19 12.58 39.21 37.13
CA ALA A 19 11.67 40.13 36.52
C ALA A 19 11.32 39.76 35.06
N LEU A 20 10.06 40.01 34.69
CA LEU A 20 9.55 39.99 33.32
C LEU A 20 10.13 41.20 32.53
N VAL A 21 10.78 40.88 31.41
CA VAL A 21 10.95 41.83 30.30
C VAL A 21 10.06 41.31 29.16
N ALA A 22 9.00 42.03 28.87
CA ALA A 22 8.08 41.77 27.79
C ALA A 22 8.68 42.33 26.50
N LEU A 23 9.07 41.45 25.57
CA LEU A 23 9.30 41.82 24.16
C LEU A 23 8.03 41.51 23.39
N ALA A 24 7.32 42.54 22.99
CA ALA A 24 6.16 42.42 22.09
C ALA A 24 6.65 42.23 20.64
N LEU A 25 6.34 41.07 20.08
CA LEU A 25 6.39 40.85 18.63
C LEU A 25 4.93 40.79 18.11
N PRO A 26 4.61 41.41 16.97
CA PRO A 26 3.25 41.45 16.47
C PRO A 26 2.88 40.06 15.89
N PHE A 27 1.88 39.43 16.50
CA PHE A 27 1.13 38.32 15.90
C PHE A 27 0.31 38.87 14.74
N ALA A 28 0.69 38.59 13.51
CA ALA A 28 -0.21 38.73 12.37
C ALA A 28 -1.26 37.60 12.48
N ALA A 29 -2.41 37.93 13.00
CA ALA A 29 -3.58 37.06 12.94
C ALA A 29 -3.99 36.89 11.47
N LEU A 30 -3.78 35.70 10.89
CA LEU A 30 -4.52 35.27 9.72
C LEU A 30 -6.00 35.12 10.15
N VAL A 31 -6.77 36.17 9.95
CA VAL A 31 -8.23 36.07 9.96
C VAL A 31 -8.60 35.28 8.71
N GLY A 32 -8.88 34.00 8.87
CA GLY A 32 -9.61 33.24 7.90
C GLY A 32 -10.95 33.92 7.68
N LEU A 33 -11.15 34.51 6.51
CA LEU A 33 -12.45 34.94 6.05
C LEU A 33 -13.34 33.69 5.94
N ALA A 34 -14.06 33.39 7.02
CA ALA A 34 -15.25 32.57 6.92
C ALA A 34 -16.18 33.33 5.96
N SER A 35 -16.47 32.77 4.80
CA SER A 35 -17.57 33.25 3.96
C SER A 35 -18.79 33.34 4.86
N PRO A 36 -19.56 34.47 4.85
CA PRO A 36 -20.79 34.53 5.62
C PRO A 36 -21.68 33.37 5.14
N ALA A 37 -22.14 32.56 6.06
CA ALA A 37 -23.21 31.61 5.78
C ALA A 37 -24.35 32.44 5.18
N GLN A 38 -24.71 32.15 3.94
CA GLN A 38 -25.82 32.81 3.26
C GLN A 38 -27.06 32.45 4.07
N ALA A 39 -27.66 33.45 4.72
CA ALA A 39 -28.87 33.26 5.50
C ALA A 39 -29.95 32.65 4.61
N ALA A 40 -30.45 31.49 4.99
CA ALA A 40 -31.42 30.74 4.22
C ALA A 40 -32.78 31.45 4.35
N GLU A 41 -33.37 31.87 3.21
CA GLU A 41 -34.78 32.21 3.15
C GLU A 41 -35.59 30.95 3.45
N SER A 42 -36.10 30.80 4.67
CA SER A 42 -36.97 29.69 5.02
C SER A 42 -38.38 30.24 5.28
N ALA A 43 -39.36 29.60 4.66
CA ALA A 43 -40.77 29.97 4.80
C ALA A 43 -41.64 28.72 4.76
N THR A 44 -42.82 28.79 5.36
CA THR A 44 -43.84 27.72 5.31
C THR A 44 -45.14 28.23 4.69
N ALA A 45 -45.88 27.35 4.03
CA ALA A 45 -47.23 27.60 3.60
C ALA A 45 -48.17 26.51 4.12
N THR A 46 -49.19 26.91 4.86
CA THR A 46 -50.14 25.98 5.49
C THR A 46 -51.54 26.21 4.92
N TYR A 47 -52.20 25.13 4.52
CA TYR A 47 -53.59 25.17 4.02
C TYR A 47 -54.59 24.83 5.10
N VAL A 48 -55.72 25.54 5.10
CA VAL A 48 -56.90 25.22 5.91
C VAL A 48 -58.16 25.38 5.05
N LYS A 49 -59.06 24.41 5.09
CA LYS A 49 -60.42 24.54 4.58
C LYS A 49 -61.23 25.32 5.64
N ALA A 50 -61.43 26.62 5.42
CA ALA A 50 -61.96 27.51 6.42
C ALA A 50 -63.49 27.39 6.56
N ALA A 51 -64.21 27.10 5.47
CA ALA A 51 -65.64 26.84 5.46
C ALA A 51 -66.00 25.81 4.37
N ASP A 52 -67.09 25.09 4.60
CA ASP A 52 -67.70 24.18 3.63
C ASP A 52 -69.21 24.32 3.72
N TRP A 53 -69.84 24.68 2.61
CA TRP A 53 -71.32 24.90 2.52
C TRP A 53 -71.95 23.85 1.59
N GLY A 54 -71.28 22.74 1.29
CA GLY A 54 -71.78 21.60 0.52
C GLY A 54 -71.68 21.76 -1.01
N SER A 55 -72.06 22.88 -1.55
CA SER A 55 -71.96 23.21 -3.01
C SER A 55 -70.63 23.90 -3.35
N GLY A 56 -69.83 24.27 -2.32
CA GLY A 56 -68.52 24.91 -2.45
C GLY A 56 -67.81 25.02 -1.10
N TYR A 57 -66.64 25.58 -1.12
CA TYR A 57 -65.81 25.72 0.07
C TYR A 57 -64.95 26.98 0.00
N GLU A 58 -64.46 27.41 1.16
CA GLU A 58 -63.42 28.43 1.30
C GLU A 58 -62.13 27.76 1.69
N GLY A 59 -61.08 27.93 0.87
CA GLY A 59 -59.74 27.54 1.16
C GLY A 59 -58.88 28.74 1.54
N ARG A 60 -57.98 28.54 2.55
CA ARG A 60 -57.04 29.59 2.96
C ARG A 60 -55.63 28.99 3.05
N TRP A 61 -54.67 29.74 2.54
CA TRP A 61 -53.26 29.49 2.71
C TRP A 61 -52.64 30.56 3.61
N THR A 62 -51.82 30.16 4.57
CA THR A 62 -51.02 31.07 5.39
C THR A 62 -49.56 30.88 5.05
N VAL A 63 -48.92 31.89 4.50
CA VAL A 63 -47.48 31.94 4.26
C VAL A 63 -46.82 32.60 5.45
N LYS A 64 -45.82 31.95 6.05
CA LYS A 64 -45.07 32.44 7.20
C LYS A 64 -43.58 32.43 6.90
N ASN A 65 -42.91 33.55 7.10
CA ASN A 65 -41.45 33.61 7.09
C ASN A 65 -40.92 32.98 8.40
N THR A 66 -40.26 31.83 8.29
CA THR A 66 -39.62 31.11 9.41
C THR A 66 -38.11 31.33 9.45
N GLY A 67 -37.55 32.05 8.47
CA GLY A 67 -36.14 32.44 8.41
C GLY A 67 -35.81 33.65 9.27
N ASP A 68 -34.56 34.02 9.25
CA ASP A 68 -33.97 35.16 9.96
C ASP A 68 -33.78 36.41 9.07
N THR A 69 -34.09 36.28 7.77
CA THR A 69 -34.05 37.36 6.78
C THR A 69 -35.47 37.71 6.28
N THR A 70 -35.65 38.92 5.74
CA THR A 70 -36.91 39.36 5.15
C THR A 70 -37.20 38.62 3.85
N LEU A 71 -38.36 37.96 3.77
CA LEU A 71 -38.88 37.39 2.52
C LEU A 71 -39.48 38.53 1.69
N ASN A 72 -39.00 38.78 0.48
CA ASN A 72 -39.40 39.92 -0.35
C ASN A 72 -40.55 39.61 -1.30
N SER A 73 -40.82 38.34 -1.54
CA SER A 73 -41.94 37.87 -2.36
C SER A 73 -42.27 36.43 -2.01
N TRP A 74 -43.52 36.04 -2.33
CA TRP A 74 -43.88 34.64 -2.18
C TRP A 74 -44.76 34.18 -3.35
N THR A 75 -44.60 32.89 -3.71
CA THR A 75 -45.40 32.16 -4.68
C THR A 75 -45.73 30.80 -4.10
N VAL A 76 -47.02 30.47 -3.99
CA VAL A 76 -47.50 29.15 -3.56
C VAL A 76 -48.07 28.42 -4.76
N GLU A 77 -47.61 27.22 -5.01
CA GLU A 77 -48.13 26.32 -6.06
C GLU A 77 -48.74 25.09 -5.39
N TRP A 78 -49.85 24.58 -5.93
CA TRP A 78 -50.49 23.35 -5.42
C TRP A 78 -51.36 22.70 -6.50
N ASP A 79 -51.64 21.42 -6.31
CA ASP A 79 -52.55 20.63 -7.11
C ASP A 79 -53.83 20.38 -6.32
N VAL A 80 -54.97 20.30 -7.03
CA VAL A 80 -56.24 19.87 -6.45
C VAL A 80 -56.71 18.57 -7.11
N PRO A 81 -57.46 17.71 -6.37
CA PRO A 81 -58.00 16.47 -6.93
C PRO A 81 -58.96 16.75 -8.10
N SER A 82 -59.08 15.75 -9.00
CA SER A 82 -60.03 15.83 -10.11
C SER A 82 -61.45 16.09 -9.61
N GLY A 83 -62.17 17.05 -10.25
CA GLY A 83 -63.49 17.50 -9.84
C GLY A 83 -63.47 18.58 -8.76
N THR A 84 -62.32 19.06 -8.32
CA THR A 84 -62.20 20.23 -7.44
C THR A 84 -61.73 21.41 -8.28
N THR A 85 -62.34 22.60 -8.03
CA THR A 85 -61.94 23.83 -8.72
C THR A 85 -61.60 24.92 -7.71
N VAL A 86 -60.67 25.80 -8.09
CA VAL A 86 -60.38 27.05 -7.40
C VAL A 86 -60.99 28.20 -8.19
N GLY A 87 -61.81 28.95 -7.55
CA GLY A 87 -62.53 30.10 -8.18
C GLY A 87 -61.88 31.44 -7.81
N SER A 88 -62.70 32.44 -7.50
CA SER A 88 -62.26 33.80 -7.13
C SER A 88 -61.42 33.75 -5.81
N GLY A 89 -60.28 34.40 -5.82
CA GLY A 89 -59.43 34.54 -4.65
C GLY A 89 -59.26 35.99 -4.22
N TRP A 90 -58.77 36.19 -3.00
CA TRP A 90 -58.42 37.49 -2.42
C TRP A 90 -57.05 37.44 -1.75
N ASP A 91 -56.39 38.57 -1.64
CA ASP A 91 -55.07 38.76 -1.06
C ASP A 91 -53.91 38.03 -1.79
N ALA A 92 -54.21 37.53 -3.01
CA ALA A 92 -53.22 36.95 -3.94
C ALA A 92 -53.76 37.07 -5.39
N THR A 93 -52.84 37.07 -6.34
CA THR A 93 -53.18 36.80 -7.75
C THR A 93 -53.14 35.30 -7.97
N ILE A 94 -54.31 34.67 -8.15
CA ILE A 94 -54.40 33.21 -8.36
C ILE A 94 -54.57 32.93 -9.85
N THR A 95 -53.77 32.06 -10.39
CA THR A 95 -53.87 31.56 -11.78
C THR A 95 -53.84 30.04 -11.75
N GLY A 96 -54.47 29.36 -12.70
CA GLY A 96 -54.44 27.89 -12.75
C GLY A 96 -54.80 27.36 -14.14
N SER A 97 -54.39 26.13 -14.40
CA SER A 97 -54.69 25.34 -15.59
C SER A 97 -54.89 23.88 -15.20
N GLY A 98 -56.05 23.32 -15.54
CA GLY A 98 -56.38 21.95 -15.13
C GLY A 98 -56.53 21.83 -13.60
N ASN A 99 -55.76 20.95 -13.00
CA ASN A 99 -55.73 20.72 -11.56
C ASN A 99 -54.62 21.49 -10.81
N HIS A 100 -53.77 22.25 -11.53
CA HIS A 100 -52.64 22.97 -10.97
C HIS A 100 -52.93 24.47 -10.82
N TYR A 101 -52.62 25.03 -9.64
CA TYR A 101 -52.85 26.43 -9.30
C TYR A 101 -51.60 27.08 -8.72
N THR A 102 -51.45 28.37 -9.03
CA THR A 102 -50.35 29.21 -8.53
C THR A 102 -50.94 30.50 -7.96
N ALA A 103 -50.60 30.84 -6.72
CA ALA A 103 -50.88 32.12 -6.09
C ALA A 103 -49.61 32.92 -5.90
N LYS A 104 -49.63 34.20 -6.33
CA LYS A 104 -48.53 35.16 -6.13
C LYS A 104 -48.99 36.29 -5.25
N ASN A 105 -48.06 36.80 -4.41
CA ASN A 105 -48.34 37.98 -3.59
C ASN A 105 -48.78 39.20 -4.40
N LEU A 106 -49.56 40.08 -3.77
CA LEU A 106 -49.83 41.42 -4.26
C LEU A 106 -48.67 42.37 -3.86
N SER A 107 -48.69 43.59 -4.43
CA SER A 107 -47.62 44.58 -4.18
C SER A 107 -47.51 45.01 -2.70
N TRP A 108 -48.54 44.85 -1.91
CA TRP A 108 -48.61 45.31 -0.52
C TRP A 108 -48.34 44.20 0.52
N ASN A 109 -48.36 42.91 0.15
CA ASN A 109 -48.27 41.79 1.08
C ASN A 109 -47.14 40.80 0.74
N GLY A 110 -46.25 41.15 -0.19
CA GLY A 110 -45.13 40.29 -0.59
C GLY A 110 -43.96 40.29 0.37
N THR A 111 -43.77 41.39 1.12
CA THR A 111 -42.63 41.53 2.03
C THR A 111 -43.01 41.07 3.43
N LEU A 112 -42.35 40.00 3.92
CA LEU A 112 -42.57 39.43 5.24
C LEU A 112 -41.29 39.48 6.06
N ALA A 113 -41.28 40.26 7.15
CA ALA A 113 -40.18 40.25 8.11
C ALA A 113 -40.05 38.88 8.79
N PRO A 114 -38.89 38.52 9.40
CA PRO A 114 -38.74 37.30 10.17
C PRO A 114 -39.90 37.09 11.17
N GLY A 115 -40.50 35.89 11.13
CA GLY A 115 -41.65 35.52 11.97
C GLY A 115 -43.01 36.04 11.50
N ALA A 116 -43.07 36.97 10.54
CA ALA A 116 -44.32 37.51 9.99
C ALA A 116 -45.04 36.50 9.10
N SER A 117 -46.35 36.64 8.99
CA SER A 117 -47.20 35.82 8.12
C SER A 117 -48.24 36.63 7.38
N VAL A 118 -48.70 36.11 6.26
CA VAL A 118 -49.83 36.63 5.48
C VAL A 118 -50.75 35.47 5.12
N THR A 119 -52.05 35.76 5.05
CA THR A 119 -53.06 34.78 4.61
C THR A 119 -53.75 35.28 3.35
N PHE A 120 -53.90 34.38 2.37
CA PHE A 120 -54.73 34.59 1.22
C PHE A 120 -55.82 33.49 1.12
N GLY A 121 -56.87 33.72 0.46
CA GLY A 121 -57.95 32.75 0.35
C GLY A 121 -58.60 32.70 -1.03
N PHE A 122 -59.47 31.70 -1.21
CA PHE A 122 -60.26 31.51 -2.42
C PHE A 122 -61.50 30.69 -2.13
N ASN A 123 -62.51 30.91 -2.96
CA ASN A 123 -63.69 30.05 -3.00
C ASN A 123 -63.48 28.97 -4.07
N GLY A 124 -63.98 27.77 -3.82
CA GLY A 124 -63.84 26.63 -4.73
C GLY A 124 -65.07 25.72 -4.71
N THR A 125 -65.18 24.80 -5.64
CA THR A 125 -66.19 23.74 -5.68
C THR A 125 -65.47 22.35 -5.61
N GLY A 126 -66.22 21.31 -5.14
CA GLY A 126 -65.59 20.00 -4.87
C GLY A 126 -65.03 19.91 -3.46
N GLY A 127 -64.45 18.80 -3.09
CA GLY A 127 -64.21 18.52 -1.69
C GLY A 127 -62.77 18.10 -1.30
N GLY A 128 -61.86 18.05 -2.24
CA GLY A 128 -60.50 17.51 -1.98
C GLY A 128 -59.53 18.54 -1.40
N ALA A 129 -58.65 18.07 -0.49
CA ALA A 129 -57.57 18.90 0.02
C ALA A 129 -56.45 19.08 -1.04
N PRO A 130 -55.78 20.24 -1.06
CA PRO A 130 -54.61 20.46 -1.91
C PRO A 130 -53.49 19.47 -1.63
N THR A 131 -52.74 19.11 -2.69
CA THR A 131 -51.54 18.26 -2.64
C THR A 131 -50.42 18.93 -3.42
N GLY A 132 -49.19 18.41 -3.32
CA GLY A 132 -48.07 18.88 -4.14
C GLY A 132 -47.63 20.32 -3.87
N CYS A 133 -47.88 20.84 -2.65
CA CYS A 133 -47.64 22.25 -2.32
C CYS A 133 -46.16 22.60 -2.44
N LYS A 134 -45.87 23.70 -3.16
CA LYS A 134 -44.56 24.34 -3.23
C LYS A 134 -44.67 25.81 -2.84
N LEU A 135 -43.70 26.30 -2.06
CA LEU A 135 -43.52 27.71 -1.73
C LEU A 135 -42.20 28.21 -2.29
N ASN A 136 -42.21 29.14 -3.22
CA ASN A 136 -41.03 29.63 -3.95
C ASN A 136 -40.21 28.49 -4.57
N GLY A 137 -40.86 27.43 -5.06
CA GLY A 137 -40.24 26.25 -5.63
C GLY A 137 -39.79 25.18 -4.61
N GLY A 138 -39.73 25.51 -3.31
CA GLY A 138 -39.41 24.58 -2.21
C GLY A 138 -40.65 23.95 -1.58
N SER A 139 -40.49 23.01 -0.65
CA SER A 139 -41.58 22.37 0.10
C SER A 139 -42.31 23.38 1.01
N CYS A 140 -43.61 23.26 1.14
CA CYS A 140 -44.42 24.17 1.97
C CYS A 140 -44.26 23.96 3.49
N ASP A 141 -43.67 22.87 3.93
CA ASP A 141 -43.43 22.57 5.34
C ASP A 141 -42.15 23.23 5.90
N GLY A 142 -41.44 24.00 5.06
CA GLY A 142 -40.20 24.66 5.44
C GLY A 142 -39.00 23.70 5.50
N SER A 143 -39.20 22.45 5.14
CA SER A 143 -38.05 21.57 4.88
C SER A 143 -37.37 22.11 3.61
N THR A 144 -36.13 22.55 3.76
CA THR A 144 -35.26 22.78 2.62
C THR A 144 -35.10 21.41 1.95
N GLN A 145 -35.77 21.21 0.81
CA GLN A 145 -35.35 20.12 -0.06
C GLN A 145 -33.89 20.43 -0.39
N PRO A 146 -32.93 19.53 -0.12
CA PRO A 146 -31.54 19.77 -0.49
C PRO A 146 -31.53 20.17 -1.96
N GLY A 147 -30.95 21.31 -2.28
CA GLY A 147 -30.66 21.64 -3.67
C GLY A 147 -29.93 20.44 -4.30
N ASP A 148 -30.13 20.26 -5.60
CA ASP A 148 -29.44 19.24 -6.37
C ASP A 148 -27.96 19.20 -5.97
N THR A 149 -27.50 18.06 -5.44
CA THR A 149 -26.12 17.91 -4.92
C THR A 149 -25.29 17.15 -5.93
N PRO A 150 -23.99 17.49 -6.09
CA PRO A 150 -23.12 16.71 -6.96
C PRO A 150 -23.05 15.24 -6.53
N PRO A 151 -22.90 14.30 -7.47
CA PRO A 151 -22.80 12.87 -7.17
C PRO A 151 -21.69 12.51 -6.17
N SER A 152 -21.89 11.44 -5.44
CA SER A 152 -20.83 10.83 -4.65
C SER A 152 -19.65 10.41 -5.54
N ALA A 153 -18.44 10.25 -4.96
CA ALA A 153 -17.32 9.66 -5.67
C ALA A 153 -17.65 8.21 -6.09
N PRO A 154 -17.37 7.80 -7.35
CA PRO A 154 -17.43 6.39 -7.74
C PRO A 154 -16.45 5.53 -6.95
N GLY A 155 -16.64 4.20 -6.94
CA GLY A 155 -15.66 3.29 -6.40
C GLY A 155 -14.30 3.36 -7.14
N ILE A 156 -13.22 3.01 -6.45
CA ILE A 156 -11.88 2.93 -7.07
C ILE A 156 -11.96 1.95 -8.25
N PRO A 157 -11.50 2.33 -9.46
CA PRO A 157 -11.55 1.43 -10.60
C PRO A 157 -10.78 0.14 -10.36
N SER A 158 -11.39 -1.01 -10.64
CA SER A 158 -10.69 -2.28 -10.81
C SER A 158 -10.23 -2.42 -12.26
N ALA A 159 -9.12 -3.10 -12.49
CA ALA A 159 -8.59 -3.33 -13.82
C ALA A 159 -8.59 -4.83 -14.14
N SER A 160 -9.00 -5.16 -15.36
CA SER A 160 -9.03 -6.53 -15.91
C SER A 160 -8.70 -6.52 -17.39
N GLU A 161 -8.59 -7.69 -18.02
CA GLU A 161 -8.31 -7.82 -19.46
C GLU A 161 -7.12 -6.92 -19.89
N ILE A 162 -6.06 -6.92 -19.07
CA ILE A 162 -4.88 -6.10 -19.31
C ILE A 162 -4.05 -6.75 -20.42
N THR A 163 -3.84 -5.99 -21.49
CA THR A 163 -3.00 -6.39 -22.61
C THR A 163 -1.81 -5.44 -22.76
N ASN A 164 -1.02 -5.62 -23.79
CA ASN A 164 0.08 -4.70 -24.14
C ASN A 164 -0.40 -3.34 -24.67
N THR A 165 -1.66 -3.23 -25.10
CA THR A 165 -2.20 -2.01 -25.70
C THR A 165 -3.56 -1.59 -25.15
N SER A 166 -4.11 -2.32 -24.16
CA SER A 166 -5.42 -2.00 -23.59
C SER A 166 -5.57 -2.42 -22.14
N VAL A 167 -6.49 -1.76 -21.45
CA VAL A 167 -6.90 -2.05 -20.06
C VAL A 167 -8.41 -1.87 -19.97
N LYS A 168 -9.12 -2.86 -19.44
CA LYS A 168 -10.53 -2.72 -19.10
C LYS A 168 -10.68 -2.31 -17.65
N LEU A 169 -11.37 -1.19 -17.44
CA LEU A 169 -11.69 -0.63 -16.12
C LEU A 169 -13.15 -0.93 -15.79
N SER A 170 -13.44 -1.18 -14.50
CA SER A 170 -14.80 -1.26 -13.98
C SER A 170 -14.82 -0.71 -12.54
N TRP A 171 -15.94 -0.09 -12.16
CA TRP A 171 -16.08 0.58 -10.87
C TRP A 171 -17.48 0.41 -10.28
N THR A 172 -17.61 0.62 -8.98
CA THR A 172 -18.90 0.68 -8.32
C THR A 172 -19.56 2.03 -8.64
N ALA A 173 -20.84 1.99 -8.98
CA ALA A 173 -21.62 3.18 -9.32
C ALA A 173 -21.60 4.21 -8.18
N ALA A 174 -21.54 5.48 -8.55
CA ALA A 174 -21.83 6.59 -7.65
C ALA A 174 -23.33 6.65 -7.34
N THR A 175 -23.68 7.33 -6.25
CA THR A 175 -25.06 7.64 -5.86
C THR A 175 -25.31 9.13 -5.99
N ASP A 176 -26.54 9.50 -6.30
CA ASP A 176 -26.96 10.88 -6.47
C ASP A 176 -28.45 11.02 -6.20
N ASP A 177 -28.90 12.19 -5.72
CA ASP A 177 -30.30 12.44 -5.36
C ASP A 177 -31.22 12.72 -6.58
N LYS A 178 -30.65 13.05 -7.74
CA LYS A 178 -31.35 13.21 -9.03
C LYS A 178 -30.98 12.17 -10.08
N GLY A 179 -29.99 11.35 -9.78
CA GLY A 179 -29.50 10.28 -10.63
C GLY A 179 -28.23 10.63 -11.41
N VAL A 180 -27.35 9.64 -11.54
CA VAL A 180 -26.10 9.76 -12.28
C VAL A 180 -26.38 9.66 -13.78
N LYS A 181 -25.95 10.67 -14.54
CA LYS A 181 -26.09 10.75 -15.99
C LYS A 181 -24.99 9.95 -16.71
N ASN A 182 -23.73 10.13 -16.32
CA ASN A 182 -22.56 9.49 -16.93
C ASN A 182 -21.34 9.57 -16.02
N TYR A 183 -20.23 8.96 -16.48
CA TYR A 183 -18.94 8.95 -15.82
C TYR A 183 -17.86 9.47 -16.74
N ASP A 184 -17.05 10.40 -16.27
CA ASP A 184 -15.82 10.83 -16.92
C ASP A 184 -14.67 9.93 -16.43
N VAL A 185 -14.01 9.22 -17.34
CA VAL A 185 -12.83 8.38 -17.07
C VAL A 185 -11.59 9.21 -17.35
N LEU A 186 -10.71 9.31 -16.35
CA LEU A 186 -9.50 10.11 -16.45
C LEU A 186 -8.24 9.19 -16.42
N ARG A 187 -7.29 9.48 -17.28
CA ARG A 187 -5.94 8.88 -17.30
C ARG A 187 -4.90 9.98 -17.04
N GLY A 188 -4.11 9.82 -15.96
CA GLY A 188 -3.14 10.85 -15.56
C GLY A 188 -3.77 12.23 -15.29
N GLY A 189 -5.03 12.26 -14.82
CA GLY A 189 -5.79 13.50 -14.55
C GLY A 189 -6.49 14.10 -15.78
N THR A 190 -6.28 13.54 -16.99
CA THR A 190 -6.94 14.01 -18.22
C THR A 190 -8.12 13.11 -18.57
N THR A 191 -9.30 13.67 -18.84
CA THR A 191 -10.47 12.91 -19.28
C THR A 191 -10.21 12.29 -20.65
N ILE A 192 -10.34 10.97 -20.74
CA ILE A 192 -10.13 10.18 -21.97
C ILE A 192 -11.43 9.64 -22.54
N ALA A 193 -12.47 9.55 -21.74
CA ALA A 193 -13.79 9.09 -22.17
C ALA A 193 -14.87 9.57 -21.22
N THR A 194 -16.12 9.68 -21.75
CA THR A 194 -17.36 9.83 -20.98
C THR A 194 -18.30 8.69 -21.34
N VAL A 195 -18.72 7.90 -20.34
CA VAL A 195 -19.53 6.69 -20.54
C VAL A 195 -20.75 6.67 -19.62
N THR A 196 -21.83 6.02 -20.04
CA THR A 196 -23.06 5.90 -19.23
C THR A 196 -23.04 4.67 -18.31
N GLY A 197 -22.18 3.68 -18.60
CA GLY A 197 -22.00 2.47 -17.78
C GLY A 197 -20.87 2.60 -16.77
N THR A 198 -20.69 1.56 -15.97
CA THR A 198 -19.64 1.48 -14.93
C THR A 198 -18.40 0.73 -15.38
N SER A 199 -18.12 0.73 -16.69
CA SER A 199 -16.92 0.13 -17.27
C SER A 199 -16.47 0.86 -18.52
N TYR A 200 -15.17 0.80 -18.79
CA TYR A 200 -14.54 1.37 -19.98
C TYR A 200 -13.28 0.59 -20.35
N THR A 201 -13.03 0.38 -21.64
CA THR A 201 -11.77 -0.20 -22.11
C THR A 201 -10.92 0.90 -22.74
N ASP A 202 -9.81 1.23 -22.10
CA ASP A 202 -8.79 2.12 -22.65
C ASP A 202 -7.87 1.31 -23.59
N SER A 203 -7.66 1.81 -24.80
CA SER A 203 -6.89 1.14 -25.86
C SER A 203 -5.91 2.11 -26.51
N GLY A 204 -4.99 1.57 -27.32
CA GLY A 204 -3.90 2.36 -27.92
C GLY A 204 -2.83 2.74 -26.90
N LEU A 205 -2.72 1.97 -25.82
CA LEU A 205 -1.72 2.15 -24.78
C LEU A 205 -0.35 1.63 -25.24
N THR A 206 0.70 2.14 -24.64
CA THR A 206 2.07 1.64 -24.82
C THR A 206 2.28 0.41 -23.94
N ALA A 207 2.89 -0.63 -24.49
CA ALA A 207 3.23 -1.84 -23.77
C ALA A 207 4.18 -1.57 -22.59
N GLY A 208 4.02 -2.32 -21.48
CA GLY A 208 4.88 -2.23 -20.31
C GLY A 208 4.87 -0.88 -19.60
N THR A 209 3.81 -0.07 -19.78
CA THR A 209 3.72 1.30 -19.26
C THR A 209 2.68 1.40 -18.16
N ASP A 210 3.00 2.16 -17.10
CA ASP A 210 2.08 2.43 -16.00
C ASP A 210 1.13 3.59 -16.34
N TYR A 211 -0.15 3.37 -16.11
CA TYR A 211 -1.21 4.36 -16.30
C TYR A 211 -2.04 4.49 -15.01
N SER A 212 -2.27 5.72 -14.58
CA SER A 212 -3.10 6.01 -13.41
C SER A 212 -4.49 6.46 -13.86
N TYR A 213 -5.52 5.82 -13.32
CA TYR A 213 -6.92 6.08 -13.67
C TYR A 213 -7.72 6.54 -12.45
N THR A 214 -8.60 7.52 -12.68
CA THR A 214 -9.66 7.94 -11.76
C THR A 214 -10.96 8.09 -12.54
N VAL A 215 -12.10 8.06 -11.83
CA VAL A 215 -13.42 8.23 -12.44
C VAL A 215 -14.17 9.30 -11.65
N LYS A 216 -14.93 10.17 -12.35
CA LYS A 216 -15.86 11.13 -11.76
C LYS A 216 -17.26 10.85 -12.29
N ALA A 217 -18.27 10.99 -11.44
CA ALA A 217 -19.67 10.91 -11.85
C ALA A 217 -20.20 12.30 -12.17
N ARG A 218 -21.13 12.36 -13.11
CA ARG A 218 -21.88 13.57 -13.49
C ARG A 218 -23.37 13.27 -13.37
N ASP A 219 -24.13 14.17 -12.73
CA ASP A 219 -25.59 14.06 -12.59
C ASP A 219 -26.37 14.55 -13.81
N THR A 220 -27.69 14.52 -13.70
CA THR A 220 -28.61 14.97 -14.77
C THR A 220 -28.62 16.48 -14.94
N ALA A 221 -28.12 17.26 -13.98
CA ALA A 221 -27.94 18.71 -14.04
C ALA A 221 -26.53 19.13 -14.48
N ASP A 222 -25.69 18.17 -14.90
CA ASP A 222 -24.29 18.35 -15.32
C ASP A 222 -23.33 18.78 -14.20
N GLN A 223 -23.69 18.59 -12.93
CA GLN A 223 -22.79 18.79 -11.80
C GLN A 223 -21.79 17.62 -11.75
N LEU A 224 -20.54 17.93 -11.42
CA LEU A 224 -19.46 16.94 -11.38
C LEU A 224 -19.08 16.59 -9.94
N GLY A 225 -19.20 15.31 -9.59
CA GLY A 225 -18.82 14.78 -8.29
C GLY A 225 -17.30 14.72 -8.08
N ALA A 226 -16.90 14.36 -6.86
CA ALA A 226 -15.50 14.11 -6.52
C ALA A 226 -14.93 12.93 -7.33
N ALA A 227 -13.62 12.95 -7.58
CA ALA A 227 -12.94 11.83 -8.24
C ALA A 227 -12.87 10.61 -7.30
N SER A 228 -12.95 9.41 -7.87
CA SER A 228 -12.58 8.17 -7.18
C SER A 228 -11.13 8.21 -6.71
N GLY A 229 -10.77 7.28 -5.82
CA GLY A 229 -9.35 6.95 -5.59
C GLY A 229 -8.66 6.53 -6.90
N ALA A 230 -7.36 6.79 -6.99
CA ALA A 230 -6.59 6.45 -8.18
C ALA A 230 -6.28 4.95 -8.24
N ARG A 231 -6.31 4.38 -9.46
CA ARG A 231 -5.84 3.03 -9.77
C ARG A 231 -4.69 3.11 -10.75
N THR A 232 -3.52 2.67 -10.34
CA THR A 232 -2.39 2.49 -11.26
C THR A 232 -2.42 1.08 -11.86
N VAL A 233 -2.25 0.97 -13.16
CA VAL A 233 -2.27 -0.28 -13.93
C VAL A 233 -1.12 -0.26 -14.91
N ARG A 234 -0.37 -1.36 -14.98
CA ARG A 234 0.68 -1.57 -15.97
C ARG A 234 0.17 -2.44 -17.11
N THR A 235 0.32 -2.00 -18.34
CA THR A 235 0.04 -2.82 -19.53
C THR A 235 1.03 -3.98 -19.63
N THR A 236 0.59 -5.12 -20.17
CA THR A 236 1.50 -6.26 -20.40
C THR A 236 2.55 -5.88 -21.44
N GLY A 237 3.77 -6.39 -21.29
CA GLY A 237 4.82 -6.20 -22.31
C GLY A 237 4.46 -6.95 -23.60
N GLY A 238 4.63 -6.32 -24.76
CA GLY A 238 4.67 -7.02 -26.04
C GLY A 238 5.87 -7.97 -26.08
N ASP A 239 5.74 -9.03 -26.88
CA ASP A 239 6.72 -10.11 -27.04
C ASP A 239 8.19 -9.70 -26.86
N GLY A 240 8.86 -10.32 -25.85
CA GLY A 240 10.31 -10.46 -25.79
C GLY A 240 11.18 -9.21 -25.89
N GLY A 241 10.60 -8.02 -25.83
CA GLY A 241 11.33 -6.76 -25.78
C GLY A 241 12.04 -6.61 -24.43
N GLU A 242 13.35 -6.46 -24.47
CA GLU A 242 14.20 -6.09 -23.38
C GLU A 242 13.56 -4.93 -22.59
N PRO A 243 13.37 -5.01 -21.24
CA PRO A 243 12.99 -3.83 -20.48
C PRO A 243 14.04 -2.73 -20.76
N PRO A 244 13.65 -1.46 -20.85
CA PRO A 244 14.61 -0.40 -21.06
C PRO A 244 15.69 -0.50 -20.00
N VAL A 245 16.95 -0.35 -20.40
CA VAL A 245 18.13 -0.32 -19.55
C VAL A 245 17.93 0.83 -18.53
N GLY A 246 17.40 0.49 -17.35
CA GLY A 246 17.05 1.45 -16.31
C GLY A 246 16.24 0.85 -15.15
N ASP A 247 15.50 -0.23 -15.38
CA ASP A 247 14.51 -0.79 -14.44
C ASP A 247 14.93 -2.11 -13.78
N ALA A 248 16.21 -2.39 -13.62
CA ALA A 248 16.66 -3.56 -12.87
C ALA A 248 16.09 -3.54 -11.45
N VAL A 249 15.50 -4.65 -11.02
CA VAL A 249 15.02 -4.82 -9.65
C VAL A 249 16.21 -4.74 -8.69
N LYS A 250 16.10 -3.85 -7.71
CA LYS A 250 17.03 -3.69 -6.60
C LYS A 250 16.26 -3.90 -5.31
N LEU A 251 16.26 -5.13 -4.82
CA LEU A 251 15.42 -5.57 -3.72
C LEU A 251 16.26 -5.84 -2.48
N GLY A 252 15.81 -5.37 -1.32
CA GLY A 252 16.43 -5.68 -0.03
C GLY A 252 15.45 -6.34 0.92
N TYR A 253 15.93 -7.31 1.71
CA TYR A 253 15.18 -7.86 2.82
C TYR A 253 15.29 -6.94 4.04
N PHE A 254 14.14 -6.61 4.64
CA PHE A 254 14.02 -5.88 5.90
C PHE A 254 13.45 -6.82 6.96
N THR A 255 14.24 -7.12 7.99
CA THR A 255 13.85 -8.05 9.05
C THR A 255 13.05 -7.35 10.14
N ASN A 256 11.86 -7.88 10.50
CA ASN A 256 11.03 -7.30 11.54
C ASN A 256 11.71 -7.29 12.93
N TRP A 257 12.49 -8.33 13.24
CA TRP A 257 13.26 -8.42 14.48
C TRP A 257 14.48 -7.48 14.56
N GLY A 258 14.80 -6.78 13.48
CA GLY A 258 15.86 -5.76 13.45
C GLY A 258 15.64 -4.65 14.49
N VAL A 259 14.39 -4.39 14.89
CA VAL A 259 14.03 -3.40 15.90
C VAL A 259 14.50 -3.71 17.31
N TYR A 260 14.92 -4.96 17.60
CA TYR A 260 15.41 -5.41 18.91
C TYR A 260 16.92 -5.18 19.05
N GLN A 261 17.71 -6.24 19.12
CA GLN A 261 19.16 -6.18 19.41
C GLN A 261 19.95 -5.37 18.37
N ARG A 262 19.51 -5.36 17.11
CA ARG A 262 20.16 -4.60 16.03
C ARG A 262 19.84 -3.12 16.07
N ASN A 263 18.73 -2.74 16.74
CA ASN A 263 18.20 -1.37 16.78
C ASN A 263 18.12 -0.75 15.37
N TYR A 264 17.72 -1.58 14.40
CA TYR A 264 17.60 -1.21 12.99
C TYR A 264 16.13 -0.97 12.65
N HIS A 265 15.82 0.24 12.22
CA HIS A 265 14.46 0.71 11.96
C HIS A 265 14.29 1.07 10.48
N VAL A 266 13.05 1.13 9.99
CA VAL A 266 12.76 1.56 8.61
C VAL A 266 13.38 2.93 8.29
N LYS A 267 13.50 3.82 9.28
CA LYS A 267 14.21 5.10 9.15
C LYS A 267 15.66 4.94 8.70
N ASN A 268 16.34 3.84 9.07
CA ASN A 268 17.72 3.61 8.68
C ASN A 268 17.90 3.49 7.16
N LEU A 269 16.86 3.03 6.43
CA LEU A 269 16.85 3.04 4.96
C LEU A 269 16.96 4.46 4.38
N VAL A 270 16.34 5.43 5.07
CA VAL A 270 16.41 6.85 4.68
C VAL A 270 17.76 7.45 5.05
N THR A 271 18.22 7.23 6.28
CA THR A 271 19.47 7.85 6.77
C THR A 271 20.72 7.29 6.11
N SER A 272 20.70 6.04 5.64
CA SER A 272 21.78 5.44 4.85
C SER A 272 21.74 5.85 3.37
N GLY A 273 20.68 6.52 2.91
CA GLY A 273 20.45 6.81 1.50
C GLY A 273 20.10 5.56 0.67
N SER A 274 19.77 4.43 1.31
CA SER A 274 19.35 3.19 0.61
C SER A 274 17.97 3.35 -0.02
N ALA A 275 17.03 4.06 0.64
CA ALA A 275 15.68 4.29 0.13
C ALA A 275 15.63 4.98 -1.24
N GLU A 276 16.63 5.79 -1.59
CA GLU A 276 16.74 6.45 -2.89
C GLU A 276 17.25 5.53 -4.01
N LYS A 277 17.76 4.36 -3.64
CA LYS A 277 18.49 3.45 -4.54
C LYS A 277 17.76 2.14 -4.79
N ILE A 278 16.92 1.70 -3.83
CA ILE A 278 16.14 0.47 -3.95
C ILE A 278 14.86 0.68 -4.77
N THR A 279 14.35 -0.40 -5.33
CA THR A 279 13.04 -0.45 -5.99
C THR A 279 12.02 -1.24 -5.17
N HIS A 280 12.49 -2.26 -4.42
CA HIS A 280 11.62 -3.19 -3.68
C HIS A 280 12.19 -3.50 -2.30
N ILE A 281 11.27 -3.81 -1.38
CA ILE A 281 11.56 -4.33 -0.05
C ILE A 281 10.78 -5.63 0.14
N ASN A 282 11.46 -6.71 0.53
CA ASN A 282 10.82 -7.86 1.13
C ASN A 282 10.82 -7.70 2.65
N TYR A 283 9.65 -7.54 3.22
CA TYR A 283 9.47 -7.46 4.67
C TYR A 283 9.45 -8.87 5.27
N ALA A 284 10.43 -9.23 6.06
CA ALA A 284 10.66 -10.57 6.58
C ALA A 284 10.48 -10.63 8.10
N PHE A 285 9.70 -11.56 8.63
CA PHE A 285 8.89 -12.57 7.95
C PHE A 285 7.50 -12.66 8.56
N GLY A 286 6.52 -13.00 7.73
CA GLY A 286 5.32 -13.65 8.20
C GLY A 286 5.57 -15.14 8.40
N ASN A 287 4.79 -15.80 9.26
CA ASN A 287 4.93 -17.22 9.56
C ASN A 287 3.98 -18.07 8.70
N VAL A 288 4.36 -19.31 8.47
CA VAL A 288 3.52 -20.35 7.84
C VAL A 288 3.21 -21.42 8.88
N GLN A 289 1.98 -21.44 9.37
CA GLN A 289 1.58 -22.31 10.46
C GLN A 289 0.16 -22.86 10.27
N GLY A 290 -0.03 -24.15 10.48
CA GLY A 290 -1.35 -24.79 10.35
C GLY A 290 -1.97 -24.63 8.96
N GLY A 291 -1.16 -24.67 7.91
CA GLY A 291 -1.59 -24.50 6.52
C GLY A 291 -2.04 -23.07 6.17
N LYS A 292 -1.61 -22.05 6.90
CA LYS A 292 -2.00 -20.65 6.73
C LYS A 292 -0.82 -19.71 6.86
N CYS A 293 -0.90 -18.54 6.20
CA CYS A 293 -0.10 -17.38 6.53
C CYS A 293 -0.58 -16.80 7.87
N THR A 294 0.35 -16.50 8.77
CA THR A 294 0.06 -15.90 10.08
C THR A 294 1.06 -14.78 10.40
N ILE A 295 0.70 -13.92 11.33
CA ILE A 295 1.59 -12.91 11.89
C ILE A 295 2.75 -13.63 12.59
N GLY A 296 3.97 -13.18 12.32
CA GLY A 296 5.17 -13.70 13.00
C GLY A 296 5.45 -12.97 14.31
N ASP A 297 5.51 -11.66 14.26
CA ASP A 297 5.81 -10.79 15.40
C ASP A 297 4.90 -9.56 15.39
N GLY A 298 3.70 -9.69 15.98
CA GLY A 298 2.70 -8.62 15.99
C GLY A 298 3.20 -7.33 16.64
N TYR A 299 4.08 -7.44 17.65
CA TYR A 299 4.62 -6.25 18.30
C TYR A 299 5.51 -5.44 17.35
N ALA A 300 6.48 -6.08 16.68
CA ALA A 300 7.34 -5.40 15.72
C ALA A 300 6.56 -4.95 14.48
N ASP A 301 5.60 -5.77 14.02
CA ASP A 301 4.88 -5.56 12.78
C ASP A 301 3.94 -4.34 12.87
N TYR A 302 3.06 -4.26 13.90
CA TYR A 302 2.00 -3.23 13.94
C TYR A 302 1.66 -2.63 15.31
N GLU A 303 2.34 -3.07 16.41
CA GLU A 303 2.00 -2.56 17.75
C GLU A 303 3.04 -1.61 18.34
N LYS A 304 4.34 -1.80 18.03
CA LYS A 304 5.43 -1.00 18.59
C LYS A 304 5.24 0.48 18.29
N ALA A 305 5.16 1.31 19.35
CA ALA A 305 5.18 2.76 19.20
C ALA A 305 6.60 3.24 18.88
N TYR A 306 6.74 4.03 17.85
CA TYR A 306 8.00 4.64 17.43
C TYR A 306 8.17 6.03 18.02
N THR A 307 9.38 6.31 18.53
CA THR A 307 9.77 7.66 18.92
C THR A 307 10.08 8.52 17.71
N ALA A 308 10.15 9.83 17.87
CA ALA A 308 10.40 10.75 16.75
C ALA A 308 11.75 10.51 16.07
N ASP A 309 12.78 10.15 16.85
CA ASP A 309 14.12 9.82 16.35
C ASP A 309 14.19 8.49 15.59
N GLN A 310 13.28 7.56 15.87
CA GLN A 310 13.16 6.26 15.18
C GLN A 310 12.19 6.30 13.98
N SER A 311 11.33 7.31 13.89
CA SER A 311 10.28 7.40 12.87
C SER A 311 10.80 7.99 11.56
N VAL A 312 10.31 7.46 10.43
CA VAL A 312 10.68 7.90 9.06
C VAL A 312 10.40 9.38 8.84
N ASP A 313 9.29 9.90 9.35
CA ASP A 313 8.86 11.29 9.19
C ASP A 313 9.32 12.21 10.34
N GLY A 314 10.06 11.68 11.31
CA GLY A 314 10.51 12.44 12.48
C GLY A 314 9.42 12.75 13.51
N LYS A 315 8.24 12.11 13.43
CA LYS A 315 7.13 12.27 14.37
C LYS A 315 6.95 10.99 15.18
N ALA A 316 6.81 11.14 16.50
CA ALA A 316 6.49 10.03 17.38
C ALA A 316 5.09 9.50 17.10
N ASP A 317 4.91 8.18 17.24
CA ASP A 317 3.59 7.56 17.19
C ASP A 317 2.75 7.99 18.42
N THR A 318 1.45 8.20 18.22
CA THR A 318 0.48 8.46 19.28
C THR A 318 -0.16 7.15 19.73
N TRP A 319 -0.70 7.15 20.96
CA TRP A 319 -1.29 5.94 21.52
C TRP A 319 -2.57 5.49 20.80
N ASP A 320 -3.32 6.42 20.29
CA ASP A 320 -4.64 6.26 19.69
C ASP A 320 -4.61 6.12 18.15
N GLN A 321 -3.43 6.20 17.52
CA GLN A 321 -3.35 6.02 16.07
C GLN A 321 -3.67 4.58 15.65
N PRO A 322 -4.35 4.37 14.51
CA PRO A 322 -4.89 3.07 14.12
C PRO A 322 -3.83 2.04 13.71
N LEU A 323 -2.64 2.47 13.33
CA LEU A 323 -1.53 1.60 12.93
C LEU A 323 -0.21 2.14 13.48
N ARG A 324 0.60 1.24 14.05
CA ARG A 324 1.96 1.49 14.54
C ARG A 324 2.92 0.46 13.95
N GLY A 325 4.04 0.22 14.61
CA GLY A 325 5.03 -0.77 14.21
C GLY A 325 5.73 -0.48 12.88
N ASN A 326 6.41 -1.49 12.38
CA ASN A 326 7.10 -1.42 11.09
C ASN A 326 6.15 -1.12 9.92
N PHE A 327 4.91 -1.62 9.96
CA PHE A 327 3.93 -1.37 8.89
C PHE A 327 3.62 0.12 8.76
N ASN A 328 3.42 0.83 9.87
CA ASN A 328 3.24 2.28 9.81
C ASN A 328 4.50 2.99 9.30
N GLN A 329 5.69 2.53 9.68
CA GLN A 329 6.95 3.11 9.21
C GLN A 329 7.15 2.86 7.70
N LEU A 330 6.78 1.68 7.18
CA LEU A 330 6.77 1.38 5.74
C LEU A 330 5.74 2.23 4.98
N ARG A 331 4.56 2.47 5.55
CA ARG A 331 3.56 3.43 5.01
C ARG A 331 4.16 4.83 4.88
N LYS A 332 4.83 5.32 5.92
CA LYS A 332 5.54 6.61 5.90
C LYS A 332 6.70 6.62 4.89
N LEU A 333 7.39 5.49 4.74
CA LEU A 333 8.46 5.35 3.73
C LEU A 333 7.89 5.44 2.31
N LYS A 334 6.80 4.72 2.00
CA LYS A 334 6.13 4.78 0.70
C LYS A 334 5.57 6.17 0.39
N ALA A 335 5.06 6.88 1.39
CA ALA A 335 4.63 8.28 1.21
C ALA A 335 5.79 9.20 0.81
N LYS A 336 6.98 8.96 1.33
CA LYS A 336 8.20 9.72 1.00
C LYS A 336 8.86 9.26 -0.31
N TYR A 337 8.80 7.97 -0.62
CA TYR A 337 9.41 7.32 -1.78
C TYR A 337 8.36 6.46 -2.50
N PRO A 338 7.44 7.06 -3.27
CA PRO A 338 6.25 6.38 -3.79
C PRO A 338 6.56 5.28 -4.83
N ASN A 339 7.78 5.25 -5.36
CA ASN A 339 8.22 4.24 -6.31
C ASN A 339 8.66 2.93 -5.63
N ILE A 340 8.86 2.92 -4.31
CA ILE A 340 9.23 1.70 -3.58
C ILE A 340 8.01 0.78 -3.48
N LYS A 341 8.20 -0.48 -3.90
CA LYS A 341 7.25 -1.56 -3.69
C LYS A 341 7.63 -2.39 -2.48
N VAL A 342 6.66 -2.82 -1.71
CA VAL A 342 6.86 -3.63 -0.50
C VAL A 342 6.10 -4.94 -0.64
N LEU A 343 6.79 -6.06 -0.51
CA LEU A 343 6.20 -7.38 -0.46
C LEU A 343 6.32 -7.94 0.95
N TRP A 344 5.30 -8.66 1.40
CA TRP A 344 5.42 -9.40 2.65
C TRP A 344 5.95 -10.80 2.34
N SER A 345 7.13 -11.12 2.88
CA SER A 345 7.76 -12.42 2.72
C SER A 345 7.33 -13.37 3.85
N PHE A 346 6.98 -14.60 3.49
CA PHE A 346 6.51 -15.64 4.42
C PHE A 346 7.43 -16.86 4.38
N GLY A 347 7.80 -17.36 5.54
CA GLY A 347 8.65 -18.54 5.68
C GLY A 347 10.04 -18.19 6.21
N GLY A 348 11.06 -18.39 5.39
CA GLY A 348 12.46 -18.29 5.78
C GLY A 348 12.94 -19.55 6.51
N TRP A 349 14.20 -19.57 6.90
CA TRP A 349 14.87 -20.76 7.45
C TRP A 349 14.11 -21.43 8.60
N THR A 350 13.56 -20.64 9.54
CA THR A 350 12.94 -21.18 10.75
C THR A 350 11.44 -21.46 10.61
N TRP A 351 10.75 -20.86 9.62
CA TRP A 351 9.30 -20.96 9.48
C TRP A 351 8.82 -21.66 8.20
N SER A 352 9.75 -22.29 7.47
CA SER A 352 9.40 -23.07 6.26
C SER A 352 8.76 -24.42 6.54
N GLY A 353 8.83 -24.93 7.77
CA GLY A 353 8.25 -26.24 8.13
C GLY A 353 6.72 -26.34 7.93
N GLY A 354 6.02 -25.19 7.90
CA GLY A 354 4.58 -25.15 7.67
C GLY A 354 4.13 -25.30 6.20
N PHE A 355 5.03 -25.15 5.24
CA PHE A 355 4.67 -25.20 3.81
C PHE A 355 4.23 -26.59 3.36
N GLY A 356 4.79 -27.68 3.92
CA GLY A 356 4.38 -29.04 3.61
C GLY A 356 2.91 -29.31 3.94
N ASP A 357 2.36 -28.67 4.98
CA ASP A 357 0.92 -28.70 5.27
C ASP A 357 0.13 -27.72 4.38
N ALA A 358 0.68 -26.53 4.12
CA ALA A 358 0.03 -25.52 3.30
C ALA A 358 -0.22 -26.02 1.86
N VAL A 359 0.74 -26.72 1.27
CA VAL A 359 0.64 -27.21 -0.11
C VAL A 359 -0.37 -28.35 -0.30
N LYS A 360 -0.87 -28.95 0.78
CA LYS A 360 -1.98 -29.90 0.70
C LYS A 360 -3.31 -29.24 0.28
N ASN A 361 -3.45 -27.94 0.54
CA ASN A 361 -4.57 -27.11 0.07
C ASN A 361 -4.07 -25.69 -0.31
N PRO A 362 -3.39 -25.56 -1.46
CA PRO A 362 -2.76 -24.31 -1.87
C PRO A 362 -3.74 -23.15 -2.01
N ALA A 363 -4.97 -23.41 -2.44
CA ALA A 363 -6.00 -22.36 -2.60
C ALA A 363 -6.43 -21.76 -1.23
N ALA A 364 -6.61 -22.61 -0.22
CA ALA A 364 -6.94 -22.16 1.14
C ALA A 364 -5.75 -21.40 1.77
N PHE A 365 -4.52 -21.86 1.52
CA PHE A 365 -3.33 -21.16 1.94
C PHE A 365 -3.25 -19.77 1.30
N ALA A 366 -3.36 -19.69 -0.03
CA ALA A 366 -3.34 -18.43 -0.76
C ALA A 366 -4.44 -17.45 -0.29
N ASP A 367 -5.63 -17.95 -0.01
CA ASP A 367 -6.73 -17.14 0.56
C ASP A 367 -6.38 -16.57 1.94
N SER A 368 -5.72 -17.36 2.79
CA SER A 368 -5.29 -16.90 4.11
C SER A 368 -4.20 -15.82 4.02
N CYS A 369 -3.25 -15.99 3.10
CA CYS A 369 -2.19 -15.01 2.86
C CYS A 369 -2.75 -13.70 2.30
N TYR A 370 -3.66 -13.80 1.33
CA TYR A 370 -4.31 -12.63 0.74
C TYR A 370 -5.08 -11.82 1.79
N LYS A 371 -5.87 -12.49 2.65
CA LYS A 371 -6.60 -11.84 3.74
C LYS A 371 -5.68 -11.14 4.74
N LEU A 372 -4.49 -11.65 4.93
CA LEU A 372 -3.50 -11.06 5.84
C LEU A 372 -2.79 -9.88 5.20
N VAL A 373 -2.34 -10.02 3.94
CA VAL A 373 -1.64 -8.97 3.19
C VAL A 373 -2.57 -7.79 2.90
N GLU A 374 -3.82 -8.06 2.52
CA GLU A 374 -4.85 -7.09 2.20
C GLU A 374 -5.76 -6.73 3.40
N ASP A 375 -5.29 -6.94 4.64
CA ASP A 375 -6.03 -6.50 5.83
C ASP A 375 -6.24 -4.99 5.78
N PRO A 376 -7.47 -4.48 5.95
CA PRO A 376 -7.80 -3.06 5.82
C PRO A 376 -6.94 -2.11 6.66
N ARG A 377 -6.31 -2.61 7.73
CA ARG A 377 -5.42 -1.81 8.58
C ARG A 377 -4.11 -1.42 7.87
N TRP A 378 -3.65 -2.22 6.91
CA TRP A 378 -2.37 -2.03 6.22
C TRP A 378 -2.34 -2.45 4.74
N ALA A 379 -3.50 -2.65 4.10
CA ALA A 379 -3.58 -3.02 2.68
C ALA A 379 -2.87 -2.05 1.73
N ASP A 380 -2.66 -0.80 2.16
CA ASP A 380 -1.92 0.22 1.43
C ASP A 380 -0.39 0.12 1.56
N VAL A 381 0.11 -0.75 2.44
CA VAL A 381 1.54 -0.94 2.68
C VAL A 381 2.14 -1.93 1.67
N PHE A 382 1.47 -3.07 1.44
CA PHE A 382 2.03 -4.16 0.66
C PHE A 382 1.55 -4.12 -0.80
N ASP A 383 2.47 -4.36 -1.73
CA ASP A 383 2.23 -4.43 -3.17
C ASP A 383 2.23 -5.89 -3.67
N GLY A 384 2.29 -6.85 -2.77
CA GLY A 384 2.31 -8.27 -3.08
C GLY A 384 2.90 -9.14 -1.99
N ILE A 385 3.22 -10.37 -2.38
CA ILE A 385 3.70 -11.43 -1.49
C ILE A 385 4.99 -12.06 -2.04
N ASP A 386 5.86 -12.45 -1.13
CA ASP A 386 7.04 -13.28 -1.39
C ASP A 386 6.95 -14.58 -0.59
N LEU A 387 7.30 -15.72 -1.18
CA LEU A 387 7.38 -17.01 -0.51
C LEU A 387 8.83 -17.42 -0.34
N ASP A 388 9.26 -17.55 0.88
CA ASP A 388 10.61 -18.05 1.23
C ASP A 388 10.50 -19.48 1.78
N TRP A 389 10.29 -20.43 0.86
CA TRP A 389 10.13 -21.86 1.17
C TRP A 389 11.48 -22.59 1.09
N GLU A 390 12.01 -22.94 2.24
CA GLU A 390 13.32 -23.59 2.36
C GLU A 390 13.21 -25.05 2.84
N TYR A 391 12.96 -26.07 1.97
CA TYR A 391 12.83 -25.98 0.50
C TYR A 391 11.72 -26.90 0.00
N PRO A 392 11.05 -26.58 -1.10
CA PRO A 392 10.03 -27.46 -1.68
C PRO A 392 10.63 -28.79 -2.13
N ASN A 393 10.06 -29.90 -1.69
CA ASN A 393 10.48 -31.28 -1.96
C ASN A 393 11.97 -31.56 -1.63
N ALA A 394 12.52 -30.87 -0.64
CA ALA A 394 13.91 -31.02 -0.21
C ALA A 394 14.08 -30.70 1.28
N CYS A 395 15.28 -30.98 1.81
CA CYS A 395 15.61 -30.64 3.20
C CYS A 395 16.21 -29.25 3.33
N GLY A 396 15.63 -28.44 4.23
CA GLY A 396 16.23 -27.28 4.87
C GLY A 396 16.46 -27.60 6.34
N LEU A 397 15.97 -26.74 7.25
CA LEU A 397 15.93 -27.04 8.69
C LEU A 397 14.98 -28.23 8.96
N THR A 398 13.88 -28.31 8.21
CA THR A 398 12.99 -29.48 8.13
C THR A 398 12.96 -30.01 6.70
N CYS A 399 12.74 -31.32 6.55
CA CYS A 399 12.60 -31.92 5.22
C CYS A 399 11.16 -31.84 4.75
N ASP A 400 10.97 -31.40 3.51
CA ASP A 400 9.69 -31.45 2.80
C ASP A 400 9.64 -32.60 1.80
N THR A 401 8.52 -33.29 1.72
CA THR A 401 8.28 -34.45 0.85
C THR A 401 7.00 -34.27 0.00
N SER A 402 6.60 -33.03 -0.23
CA SER A 402 5.35 -32.69 -0.93
C SER A 402 5.37 -33.00 -2.44
N GLY A 403 6.54 -33.39 -2.97
CA GLY A 403 6.71 -33.81 -4.36
C GLY A 403 7.12 -32.67 -5.31
N PRO A 404 7.56 -33.03 -6.53
CA PRO A 404 8.19 -32.06 -7.45
C PRO A 404 7.27 -30.95 -7.93
N ASN A 405 5.94 -31.18 -7.98
CA ASN A 405 4.98 -30.18 -8.45
C ASN A 405 4.48 -29.21 -7.35
N SER A 406 4.98 -29.36 -6.12
CA SER A 406 4.51 -28.59 -4.97
C SER A 406 4.71 -27.07 -5.16
N MET A 407 5.88 -26.66 -5.67
CA MET A 407 6.18 -25.27 -5.93
C MET A 407 5.26 -24.68 -7.02
N THR A 408 5.01 -25.43 -8.10
CA THR A 408 4.09 -25.02 -9.17
C THR A 408 2.67 -24.85 -8.65
N ALA A 409 2.17 -25.81 -7.87
CA ALA A 409 0.84 -25.73 -7.27
C ALA A 409 0.69 -24.52 -6.34
N MET A 410 1.70 -24.24 -5.54
CA MET A 410 1.72 -23.13 -4.60
C MET A 410 1.73 -21.78 -5.34
N MET A 411 2.66 -21.58 -6.28
CA MET A 411 2.79 -20.32 -7.02
C MET A 411 1.55 -20.03 -7.88
N LYS A 412 0.96 -21.10 -8.48
CA LYS A 412 -0.30 -20.97 -9.21
C LYS A 412 -1.41 -20.45 -8.29
N ALA A 413 -1.60 -21.06 -7.14
CA ALA A 413 -2.64 -20.66 -6.18
C ALA A 413 -2.43 -19.21 -5.70
N MET A 414 -1.19 -18.80 -5.47
CA MET A 414 -0.87 -17.41 -5.12
C MET A 414 -1.26 -16.46 -6.25
N ARG A 415 -0.85 -16.75 -7.49
CA ARG A 415 -1.19 -15.91 -8.64
C ARG A 415 -2.69 -15.84 -8.90
N ASP A 416 -3.38 -16.97 -8.82
CA ASP A 416 -4.85 -17.03 -8.97
C ASP A 416 -5.56 -16.14 -7.93
N LYS A 417 -5.06 -16.12 -6.69
CA LYS A 417 -5.66 -15.34 -5.59
C LYS A 417 -5.26 -13.87 -5.61
N PHE A 418 -3.98 -13.57 -5.78
CA PHE A 418 -3.48 -12.19 -5.75
C PHE A 418 -3.74 -11.43 -7.06
N GLY A 419 -4.08 -12.14 -8.14
CA GLY A 419 -4.37 -11.55 -9.44
C GLY A 419 -3.09 -11.02 -10.14
N ALA A 420 -3.28 -10.39 -11.28
CA ALA A 420 -2.17 -9.90 -12.12
C ALA A 420 -1.50 -8.61 -11.60
N ASN A 421 -2.14 -7.89 -10.69
CA ASN A 421 -1.69 -6.57 -10.26
C ASN A 421 -0.81 -6.59 -9.01
N ASN A 422 -0.86 -7.67 -8.24
CA ASN A 422 0.00 -7.85 -7.08
C ASN A 422 1.25 -8.63 -7.48
N LEU A 423 2.38 -8.24 -6.91
CA LEU A 423 3.62 -8.98 -7.11
C LEU A 423 3.55 -10.32 -6.37
N VAL A 424 3.96 -11.39 -7.06
CA VAL A 424 4.06 -12.74 -6.48
C VAL A 424 5.46 -13.26 -6.79
N THR A 425 6.29 -13.37 -5.77
CA THR A 425 7.70 -13.75 -5.89
C THR A 425 8.04 -14.92 -4.97
N ALA A 426 9.20 -15.49 -5.15
CA ALA A 426 9.71 -16.49 -4.21
C ALA A 426 11.24 -16.41 -4.10
N ALA A 427 11.76 -16.61 -2.88
CA ALA A 427 13.14 -16.95 -2.67
C ALA A 427 13.34 -18.44 -2.94
N ILE A 428 14.41 -18.77 -3.66
CA ILE A 428 14.69 -20.15 -4.05
C ILE A 428 16.18 -20.51 -3.82
N SER A 429 16.43 -21.80 -3.63
CA SER A 429 17.78 -22.33 -3.52
C SER A 429 18.67 -21.95 -4.69
N ALA A 430 19.96 -21.88 -4.46
CA ALA A 430 20.99 -21.81 -5.50
C ALA A 430 21.83 -23.10 -5.62
N ASP A 431 21.37 -24.23 -5.08
CA ASP A 431 22.04 -25.53 -5.22
C ASP A 431 21.96 -26.03 -6.67
N GLY A 432 22.92 -25.60 -7.48
CA GLY A 432 23.08 -25.97 -8.89
C GLY A 432 23.74 -27.34 -9.11
N SER A 433 24.09 -28.08 -8.05
CA SER A 433 24.68 -29.40 -8.18
C SER A 433 23.76 -30.41 -8.85
N ASN A 434 24.29 -31.48 -9.41
CA ASN A 434 23.50 -32.54 -10.04
C ASN A 434 22.63 -33.25 -8.98
N GLY A 435 21.32 -33.32 -9.23
CA GLY A 435 20.36 -33.82 -8.24
C GLY A 435 20.16 -32.91 -7.02
N GLY A 436 20.67 -31.68 -7.08
CA GLY A 436 20.55 -30.67 -6.03
C GLY A 436 19.15 -30.09 -5.95
N LYS A 437 18.95 -29.14 -5.02
CA LYS A 437 17.63 -28.57 -4.72
C LYS A 437 16.92 -27.95 -5.93
N LEU A 438 17.68 -27.45 -6.92
CA LEU A 438 17.11 -26.93 -8.16
C LEU A 438 16.58 -28.02 -9.10
N ASP A 439 16.89 -29.30 -8.85
CA ASP A 439 16.44 -30.41 -9.69
C ASP A 439 15.20 -31.13 -9.12
N VAL A 440 14.92 -31.01 -7.83
CA VAL A 440 13.91 -31.83 -7.15
C VAL A 440 12.51 -31.18 -7.11
N ALA A 441 12.39 -29.90 -7.50
CA ALA A 441 11.12 -29.19 -7.62
C ALA A 441 10.98 -28.54 -8.99
N ASP A 442 9.73 -28.39 -9.48
CA ASP A 442 9.42 -27.79 -10.79
C ASP A 442 9.40 -26.25 -10.69
N TYR A 443 10.58 -25.65 -10.62
CA TYR A 443 10.71 -24.19 -10.65
C TYR A 443 10.35 -23.59 -12.02
N ALA A 444 10.50 -24.34 -13.11
CA ALA A 444 10.14 -23.86 -14.44
C ALA A 444 8.62 -23.71 -14.62
N GLY A 445 7.86 -24.72 -14.19
CA GLY A 445 6.39 -24.64 -14.16
C GLY A 445 5.89 -23.55 -13.21
N ALA A 446 6.53 -23.38 -12.06
CA ALA A 446 6.17 -22.34 -11.10
C ALA A 446 6.50 -20.92 -11.59
N ALA A 447 7.54 -20.74 -12.43
CA ALA A 447 7.95 -19.45 -12.97
C ALA A 447 6.87 -18.77 -13.85
N GLN A 448 5.90 -19.53 -14.38
CA GLN A 448 4.77 -18.96 -15.13
C GLN A 448 3.90 -18.07 -14.26
N TYR A 449 3.85 -18.34 -12.96
CA TYR A 449 3.00 -17.66 -11.98
C TYR A 449 3.76 -16.64 -11.13
N ALA A 450 5.09 -16.72 -11.09
CA ALA A 450 5.96 -15.76 -10.40
C ALA A 450 6.28 -14.55 -11.28
N ASP A 451 6.42 -13.37 -10.67
CA ASP A 451 7.02 -12.21 -11.32
C ASP A 451 8.53 -12.43 -11.48
N TRP A 452 9.20 -12.88 -10.42
CA TRP A 452 10.60 -13.30 -10.43
C TRP A 452 10.93 -14.23 -9.26
N TYR A 453 12.12 -14.81 -9.31
CA TYR A 453 12.75 -15.54 -8.23
C TYR A 453 13.93 -14.76 -7.63
N ASN A 454 14.00 -14.71 -6.31
CA ASN A 454 15.14 -14.30 -5.54
C ASN A 454 16.06 -15.54 -5.38
N VAL A 455 17.06 -15.68 -6.26
CA VAL A 455 17.97 -16.85 -6.23
C VAL A 455 19.00 -16.62 -5.13
N MET A 456 18.95 -17.40 -4.05
CA MET A 456 19.79 -17.23 -2.86
C MET A 456 21.24 -17.70 -3.13
N THR A 457 21.95 -16.91 -3.94
CA THR A 457 23.35 -17.17 -4.36
C THR A 457 24.37 -16.81 -3.28
N TYR A 458 24.09 -17.22 -2.07
CA TYR A 458 24.92 -17.13 -0.87
C TYR A 458 24.70 -18.37 0.01
N ASP A 459 25.43 -18.48 1.10
CA ASP A 459 25.40 -19.64 1.99
C ASP A 459 25.75 -20.98 1.31
N PHE A 460 26.58 -20.93 0.28
CA PHE A 460 27.07 -22.16 -0.33
C PHE A 460 28.00 -22.96 0.62
N PHE A 461 28.82 -22.26 1.42
CA PHE A 461 29.73 -22.83 2.39
C PHE A 461 29.73 -22.01 3.68
N GLY A 462 29.89 -22.68 4.82
CA GLY A 462 29.91 -22.06 6.14
C GLY A 462 30.38 -22.99 7.24
N ALA A 463 30.46 -22.47 8.45
CA ALA A 463 31.02 -23.20 9.60
C ALA A 463 30.05 -24.22 10.22
N TRP A 464 28.95 -24.57 9.59
CA TRP A 464 28.24 -25.83 9.81
C TRP A 464 29.16 -27.02 9.50
N ASP A 465 30.12 -26.86 8.59
CA ASP A 465 31.29 -27.71 8.43
C ASP A 465 32.43 -27.15 9.29
N ALA A 466 32.32 -27.34 10.60
CA ALA A 466 33.18 -26.70 11.60
C ALA A 466 34.69 -26.93 11.42
N LYS A 467 35.06 -28.00 10.76
CA LYS A 467 36.48 -28.35 10.48
C LYS A 467 36.95 -27.82 9.12
N GLY A 468 36.11 -27.12 8.39
CA GLY A 468 36.38 -26.73 7.02
C GLY A 468 36.09 -27.86 6.02
N PRO A 469 36.53 -27.77 4.75
CA PRO A 469 37.49 -26.76 4.26
C PRO A 469 36.86 -25.35 4.22
N THR A 470 37.72 -24.34 4.46
CA THR A 470 37.31 -22.95 4.27
C THR A 470 36.97 -22.69 2.80
N ALA A 471 35.85 -22.05 2.54
CA ALA A 471 35.39 -21.75 1.19
C ALA A 471 34.50 -20.51 1.19
N PRO A 472 34.48 -19.69 0.10
CA PRO A 472 33.63 -18.54 0.03
C PRO A 472 32.17 -18.92 0.01
N HIS A 473 31.33 -18.20 0.79
CA HIS A 473 29.92 -18.50 0.91
C HIS A 473 29.09 -18.01 -0.29
N SER A 474 29.63 -17.12 -1.14
CA SER A 474 28.90 -16.55 -2.29
C SER A 474 29.76 -16.43 -3.55
N PRO A 475 30.47 -17.51 -4.00
CA PRO A 475 31.29 -17.45 -5.19
C PRO A 475 30.41 -17.21 -6.43
N LEU A 476 30.82 -16.24 -7.28
CA LEU A 476 30.11 -15.96 -8.52
C LEU A 476 30.32 -17.11 -9.54
N THR A 477 31.56 -17.56 -9.67
CA THR A 477 31.93 -18.65 -10.58
C THR A 477 32.63 -19.78 -9.85
N SER A 478 32.71 -20.94 -10.47
CA SER A 478 33.58 -22.03 -9.99
C SER A 478 35.05 -21.62 -9.97
N TYR A 479 35.83 -22.26 -9.13
CA TYR A 479 37.28 -22.06 -8.99
C TYR A 479 37.96 -23.38 -8.68
N PRO A 480 39.29 -23.52 -8.96
CA PRO A 480 40.05 -24.72 -8.63
C PRO A 480 40.01 -24.99 -7.12
N GLY A 481 39.59 -26.20 -6.75
CA GLY A 481 39.48 -26.59 -5.33
C GLY A 481 38.16 -26.21 -4.65
N ILE A 482 37.15 -25.79 -5.40
CA ILE A 482 35.80 -25.63 -4.84
C ILE A 482 35.30 -26.93 -4.21
N PRO A 483 34.84 -26.93 -2.93
CA PRO A 483 34.54 -28.18 -2.23
C PRO A 483 33.40 -29.00 -2.83
N LYS A 484 32.44 -28.33 -3.50
CA LYS A 484 31.31 -28.98 -4.15
C LYS A 484 31.03 -28.33 -5.49
N GLU A 485 31.06 -29.13 -6.56
CA GLU A 485 30.70 -28.69 -7.91
C GLU A 485 29.23 -28.22 -7.94
N GLY A 486 28.96 -27.14 -8.69
CA GLY A 486 27.62 -26.54 -8.78
C GLY A 486 27.27 -25.60 -7.62
N PHE A 487 28.13 -25.43 -6.61
CA PHE A 487 27.94 -24.51 -5.50
C PHE A 487 28.58 -23.15 -5.80
N ASN A 488 28.04 -22.49 -6.85
CA ASN A 488 28.37 -21.11 -7.21
C ASN A 488 27.18 -20.47 -7.95
N SER A 489 27.20 -19.16 -8.01
CA SER A 489 26.08 -18.38 -8.55
C SER A 489 25.81 -18.67 -10.04
N ASP A 490 26.87 -18.74 -10.86
CA ASP A 490 26.75 -19.01 -12.30
C ASP A 490 26.13 -20.38 -12.57
N ALA A 491 26.57 -21.43 -11.86
CA ALA A 491 26.00 -22.77 -12.01
C ALA A 491 24.48 -22.78 -11.71
N ALA A 492 24.04 -22.09 -10.66
CA ALA A 492 22.63 -21.98 -10.31
C ALA A 492 21.83 -21.23 -11.40
N ILE A 493 22.34 -20.08 -11.84
CA ILE A 493 21.69 -19.23 -12.86
C ILE A 493 21.61 -19.97 -14.20
N GLN A 494 22.71 -20.59 -14.67
CA GLN A 494 22.70 -21.34 -15.94
C GLN A 494 21.77 -22.55 -15.87
N LYS A 495 21.72 -23.26 -14.72
CA LYS A 495 20.77 -24.37 -14.53
C LYS A 495 19.32 -23.89 -14.64
N LEU A 496 18.94 -22.79 -13.98
CA LEU A 496 17.60 -22.24 -14.05
C LEU A 496 17.24 -21.77 -15.47
N LYS A 497 18.17 -21.09 -16.16
CA LYS A 497 18.01 -20.73 -17.58
C LYS A 497 17.86 -21.96 -18.47
N GLY A 498 18.67 -23.00 -18.24
CA GLY A 498 18.60 -24.27 -18.95
C GLY A 498 17.29 -25.03 -18.75
N LYS A 499 16.58 -24.81 -17.64
CA LYS A 499 15.22 -25.30 -17.40
C LYS A 499 14.13 -24.46 -18.11
N GLY A 500 14.51 -23.41 -18.85
CA GLY A 500 13.59 -22.55 -19.59
C GLY A 500 13.03 -21.36 -18.82
N ILE A 501 13.58 -21.05 -17.64
CA ILE A 501 13.17 -19.86 -16.88
C ILE A 501 13.79 -18.61 -17.55
N PRO A 502 12.99 -17.60 -17.92
CA PRO A 502 13.51 -16.37 -18.51
C PRO A 502 14.51 -15.67 -17.59
N ALA A 503 15.65 -15.27 -18.10
CA ALA A 503 16.72 -14.62 -17.31
C ALA A 503 16.20 -13.39 -16.53
N LYS A 504 15.30 -12.60 -17.13
CA LYS A 504 14.65 -11.45 -16.48
C LYS A 504 13.81 -11.79 -15.25
N LYS A 505 13.47 -13.05 -15.05
CA LYS A 505 12.76 -13.54 -13.85
C LYS A 505 13.72 -14.04 -12.76
N LEU A 506 15.02 -13.89 -12.92
CA LEU A 506 16.03 -14.32 -11.96
C LEU A 506 16.74 -13.09 -11.37
N LEU A 507 16.71 -12.94 -10.05
CA LEU A 507 17.49 -11.94 -9.32
C LEU A 507 18.69 -12.62 -8.66
N LEU A 508 19.88 -12.01 -8.80
CA LEU A 508 21.11 -12.51 -8.16
C LEU A 508 21.12 -12.08 -6.69
N GLY A 509 21.31 -13.03 -5.77
CA GLY A 509 21.38 -12.80 -4.34
C GLY A 509 22.77 -12.36 -3.87
N ILE A 510 22.81 -11.39 -2.97
CA ILE A 510 24.02 -10.87 -2.31
C ILE A 510 23.83 -10.98 -0.79
N GLY A 511 24.82 -11.55 -0.08
CA GLY A 511 24.85 -11.50 1.38
C GLY A 511 25.50 -10.19 1.86
N PHE A 512 24.80 -9.41 2.68
CA PHE A 512 25.40 -8.25 3.36
C PHE A 512 26.09 -8.65 4.66
N TYR A 513 26.58 -9.85 4.69
CA TYR A 513 27.27 -10.52 5.80
C TYR A 513 28.34 -11.46 5.26
N GLY A 514 29.15 -11.99 6.15
CA GLY A 514 30.12 -13.03 5.83
C GLY A 514 29.92 -14.30 6.63
N ARG A 515 30.45 -15.39 6.09
CA ARG A 515 30.62 -16.69 6.78
C ARG A 515 32.05 -16.90 7.13
N GLY A 516 32.32 -17.44 8.32
CA GLY A 516 33.70 -17.56 8.77
C GLY A 516 33.97 -18.68 9.76
N TRP A 517 35.28 -19.04 9.84
CA TRP A 517 35.85 -20.07 10.70
C TRP A 517 36.93 -19.49 11.58
N THR A 518 37.29 -20.24 12.61
CA THR A 518 38.44 -19.97 13.48
C THR A 518 39.40 -21.16 13.51
N GLY A 519 40.64 -20.95 13.99
CA GLY A 519 41.67 -21.94 14.00
C GLY A 519 42.28 -22.25 12.63
N VAL A 520 42.11 -21.32 11.68
CA VAL A 520 42.59 -21.44 10.29
C VAL A 520 44.01 -20.87 10.20
N THR A 521 44.95 -21.64 9.65
CA THR A 521 46.33 -21.19 9.41
C THR A 521 46.62 -20.89 7.95
N GLN A 522 45.80 -21.42 7.04
CA GLN A 522 45.95 -21.21 5.60
C GLN A 522 45.18 -19.97 5.15
N LYS A 523 45.85 -19.11 4.38
CA LYS A 523 45.22 -17.90 3.86
C LYS A 523 44.22 -18.21 2.74
N GLU A 524 44.62 -18.99 1.75
CA GLU A 524 43.79 -19.35 0.60
C GLU A 524 42.65 -20.28 1.01
N PRO A 525 41.51 -20.31 0.26
CA PRO A 525 40.45 -21.29 0.47
C PRO A 525 40.94 -22.73 0.48
N GLY A 526 40.24 -23.62 1.16
CA GLY A 526 40.58 -25.02 1.30
C GLY A 526 41.29 -25.37 2.63
N GLY A 527 41.50 -24.40 3.51
CA GLY A 527 42.12 -24.58 4.82
C GLY A 527 41.25 -25.36 5.80
N THR A 528 41.89 -26.10 6.71
CA THR A 528 41.19 -26.70 7.86
C THR A 528 40.92 -25.67 8.94
N ALA A 529 39.89 -25.94 9.75
CA ALA A 529 39.44 -25.07 10.83
C ALA A 529 39.20 -25.85 12.13
N THR A 530 38.98 -25.15 13.22
CA THR A 530 38.63 -25.75 14.52
C THR A 530 37.20 -25.46 14.95
N GLY A 531 36.51 -24.54 14.31
CA GLY A 531 35.14 -24.16 14.62
C GLY A 531 34.67 -22.94 13.87
N ALA A 532 33.49 -22.46 14.23
CA ALA A 532 32.90 -21.25 13.70
C ALA A 532 33.66 -20.00 14.17
N GLY A 533 33.83 -19.03 13.30
CA GLY A 533 34.39 -17.72 13.64
C GLY A 533 33.49 -16.94 14.62
N PRO A 534 34.07 -16.03 15.45
CA PRO A 534 33.29 -15.27 16.40
C PRO A 534 32.41 -14.23 15.68
N GLY A 535 31.11 -14.36 15.81
CA GLY A 535 30.14 -13.41 15.31
C GLY A 535 29.39 -12.68 16.44
N LYS A 536 28.93 -11.49 16.17
CA LYS A 536 28.26 -10.63 17.15
C LYS A 536 26.90 -11.19 17.58
N TYR A 537 26.15 -11.74 16.66
CA TYR A 537 24.82 -12.29 16.87
C TYR A 537 24.78 -13.81 16.81
N GLU A 538 25.61 -14.40 15.95
CA GLU A 538 25.70 -15.84 15.74
C GLU A 538 27.13 -16.23 15.37
N ALA A 539 27.63 -17.33 15.95
CA ALA A 539 28.94 -17.84 15.59
C ALA A 539 28.99 -18.30 14.12
N GLY A 540 30.03 -17.92 13.41
CA GLY A 540 30.20 -18.22 11.99
C GLY A 540 29.52 -17.25 11.03
N ILE A 541 28.80 -16.26 11.56
CA ILE A 541 28.16 -15.18 10.76
C ILE A 541 28.54 -13.83 11.36
N GLU A 542 28.85 -12.86 10.49
CA GLU A 542 29.09 -11.49 10.90
C GLU A 542 28.67 -10.50 9.83
N ASP A 543 28.11 -9.37 10.25
CA ASP A 543 27.70 -8.30 9.35
C ASP A 543 28.88 -7.73 8.56
N TYR A 544 28.65 -7.36 7.29
CA TYR A 544 29.68 -6.71 6.45
C TYR A 544 30.27 -5.48 7.13
N LYS A 545 29.43 -4.61 7.70
CA LYS A 545 29.85 -3.37 8.37
C LYS A 545 30.87 -3.59 9.49
N ASP A 546 30.80 -4.75 10.17
CA ASP A 546 31.74 -5.13 11.24
C ASP A 546 32.97 -5.84 10.66
N LEU A 547 32.81 -6.70 9.63
CA LEU A 547 33.89 -7.44 9.00
C LEU A 547 34.89 -6.55 8.25
N LYS A 548 34.39 -5.55 7.53
CA LYS A 548 35.26 -4.67 6.72
C LYS A 548 36.38 -4.00 7.54
N ASP A 549 36.15 -3.75 8.81
CA ASP A 549 37.09 -3.11 9.72
C ASP A 549 37.83 -4.11 10.61
N ARG A 550 37.12 -5.17 11.08
CA ARG A 550 37.67 -6.16 11.98
C ARG A 550 38.60 -7.19 11.28
N CYS A 551 38.21 -7.58 10.07
CA CYS A 551 38.97 -8.56 9.28
C CYS A 551 38.87 -8.17 7.79
N PRO A 552 39.61 -7.12 7.36
CA PRO A 552 39.55 -6.62 5.99
C PRO A 552 39.88 -7.66 4.95
N ALA A 553 39.14 -7.67 3.83
CA ALA A 553 39.38 -8.59 2.72
C ALA A 553 40.82 -8.46 2.19
N ASN A 554 41.49 -9.58 2.04
CA ASN A 554 42.87 -9.64 1.59
C ASN A 554 43.13 -10.70 0.50
N GLY A 555 42.03 -11.22 -0.10
CA GLY A 555 42.05 -12.10 -1.26
C GLY A 555 40.71 -12.13 -1.98
N THR A 556 40.70 -12.64 -3.21
CA THR A 556 39.52 -12.84 -4.04
C THR A 556 39.59 -14.18 -4.75
N VAL A 557 38.49 -14.91 -4.81
CA VAL A 557 38.38 -16.19 -5.52
C VAL A 557 36.97 -16.37 -6.04
N GLY A 558 36.81 -16.88 -7.25
CA GLY A 558 35.48 -17.10 -7.85
C GLY A 558 34.60 -15.85 -7.89
N GLY A 559 35.17 -14.65 -7.98
CA GLY A 559 34.42 -13.38 -8.05
C GLY A 559 33.85 -12.88 -6.71
N THR A 560 34.28 -13.45 -5.56
CA THR A 560 33.96 -13.01 -4.21
C THR A 560 35.20 -12.79 -3.37
N ALA A 561 35.11 -12.01 -2.30
CA ALA A 561 36.26 -11.74 -1.44
C ALA A 561 36.35 -12.71 -0.27
N TYR A 562 37.56 -12.85 0.22
CA TYR A 562 37.85 -13.52 1.49
C TYR A 562 38.91 -12.75 2.30
N ALA A 563 38.94 -13.02 3.58
CA ALA A 563 39.88 -12.44 4.52
C ALA A 563 40.47 -13.51 5.44
N HIS A 564 41.80 -13.45 5.66
CA HIS A 564 42.46 -14.21 6.70
C HIS A 564 43.15 -13.24 7.65
N CYS A 565 42.70 -13.23 8.91
CA CYS A 565 43.21 -12.33 9.95
C CYS A 565 43.45 -13.11 11.26
N GLY A 566 44.73 -13.21 11.63
CA GLY A 566 45.15 -14.09 12.73
C GLY A 566 44.83 -15.54 12.42
N THR A 567 43.93 -16.16 13.20
CA THR A 567 43.42 -17.51 12.98
C THR A 567 41.99 -17.56 12.44
N GLN A 568 41.40 -16.41 12.09
CA GLN A 568 40.05 -16.33 11.53
C GLN A 568 40.13 -16.27 10.00
N TRP A 569 39.23 -16.96 9.36
CA TRP A 569 39.02 -16.91 7.93
C TRP A 569 37.54 -16.57 7.64
N TRP A 570 37.29 -15.53 6.83
CA TRP A 570 35.98 -15.05 6.51
C TRP A 570 35.82 -14.89 5.00
N SER A 571 34.60 -15.12 4.50
CA SER A 571 34.22 -14.77 3.14
C SER A 571 33.02 -13.83 3.18
N TYR A 572 33.08 -12.74 2.40
CA TYR A 572 32.02 -11.76 2.25
C TYR A 572 32.21 -10.96 0.98
N ASP A 573 31.14 -10.32 0.51
CA ASP A 573 31.22 -9.42 -0.62
C ASP A 573 31.65 -8.01 -0.20
N THR A 574 32.44 -7.37 -1.05
CA THR A 574 32.87 -5.97 -0.94
C THR A 574 32.24 -5.15 -2.06
N PRO A 575 32.29 -3.80 -2.02
CA PRO A 575 31.83 -2.98 -3.15
C PRO A 575 32.44 -3.38 -4.50
N ALA A 576 33.71 -3.80 -4.50
CA ALA A 576 34.41 -4.22 -5.72
C ALA A 576 33.84 -5.55 -6.27
N THR A 577 33.62 -6.56 -5.42
CA THR A 577 33.05 -7.85 -5.85
C THR A 577 31.58 -7.70 -6.25
N ILE A 578 30.82 -6.85 -5.55
CA ILE A 578 29.45 -6.51 -5.95
C ILE A 578 29.42 -5.86 -7.34
N THR A 579 30.33 -4.94 -7.63
CA THR A 579 30.43 -4.35 -8.99
C THR A 579 30.63 -5.44 -10.05
N GLY A 580 31.49 -6.41 -9.80
CA GLY A 580 31.67 -7.58 -10.69
C GLY A 580 30.40 -8.42 -10.83
N LYS A 581 29.70 -8.68 -9.73
CA LYS A 581 28.41 -9.40 -9.72
C LYS A 581 27.32 -8.64 -10.45
N MET A 582 27.28 -7.31 -10.36
CA MET A 582 26.31 -6.48 -11.13
C MET A 582 26.65 -6.45 -12.62
N SER A 583 27.93 -6.49 -13.01
CA SER A 583 28.30 -6.71 -14.41
C SER A 583 27.78 -8.06 -14.91
N TYR A 584 27.96 -9.13 -14.13
CA TYR A 584 27.39 -10.44 -14.45
C TYR A 584 25.85 -10.39 -14.59
N VAL A 585 25.11 -9.67 -13.73
CA VAL A 585 23.66 -9.47 -13.84
C VAL A 585 23.30 -8.89 -15.21
N LYS A 586 24.02 -7.86 -15.67
CA LYS A 586 23.81 -7.23 -16.98
C LYS A 586 24.18 -8.18 -18.13
N ASP A 587 25.33 -8.83 -18.07
CA ASP A 587 25.82 -9.75 -19.11
C ASP A 587 24.89 -10.95 -19.30
N GLN A 588 24.32 -11.47 -18.19
CA GLN A 588 23.38 -12.58 -18.21
C GLN A 588 21.94 -12.15 -18.45
N LYS A 589 21.66 -10.83 -18.56
CA LYS A 589 20.33 -10.23 -18.74
C LYS A 589 19.33 -10.63 -17.66
N LEU A 590 19.82 -10.71 -16.40
CA LEU A 590 18.98 -11.02 -15.25
C LEU A 590 18.03 -9.85 -14.93
N GLY A 591 16.95 -10.13 -14.20
CA GLY A 591 15.97 -9.12 -13.79
C GLY A 591 16.51 -8.09 -12.79
N GLY A 592 17.64 -8.36 -12.14
CA GLY A 592 18.24 -7.48 -11.17
C GLY A 592 19.00 -8.23 -10.08
N SER A 593 19.04 -7.64 -8.90
CA SER A 593 19.70 -8.21 -7.73
C SER A 593 18.85 -8.00 -6.48
N PHE A 594 18.96 -8.92 -5.53
CA PHE A 594 18.43 -8.75 -4.18
C PHE A 594 19.52 -9.04 -3.14
N PHE A 595 19.26 -8.67 -1.88
CA PHE A 595 20.22 -8.93 -0.82
C PHE A 595 19.56 -9.29 0.51
N TRP A 596 20.22 -10.14 1.27
CA TRP A 596 19.99 -10.45 2.66
C TRP A 596 21.08 -9.79 3.51
N GLU A 597 20.87 -8.88 4.40
CA GLU A 597 19.70 -8.03 4.65
C GLU A 597 20.19 -6.60 4.99
N PHE A 598 19.33 -5.62 4.99
CA PHE A 598 19.69 -4.19 5.12
C PHE A 598 20.60 -3.86 6.31
N SER A 599 20.36 -4.49 7.48
CA SER A 599 21.09 -4.11 8.69
C SER A 599 22.57 -4.56 8.69
N GLY A 600 22.97 -5.39 7.74
CA GLY A 600 24.36 -5.79 7.54
C GLY A 600 25.24 -4.75 6.84
N ASP A 601 24.62 -3.78 6.14
CA ASP A 601 25.35 -2.72 5.46
C ASP A 601 25.84 -1.63 6.43
N THR A 602 26.74 -0.79 5.95
CA THR A 602 27.26 0.37 6.68
C THR A 602 26.18 1.45 6.85
N ALA A 603 26.37 2.35 7.79
CA ALA A 603 25.43 3.45 8.09
C ALA A 603 25.16 4.38 6.90
N ASN A 604 26.06 4.41 5.91
CA ASN A 604 25.94 5.19 4.67
C ASN A 604 25.59 4.34 3.43
N GLY A 605 25.22 3.07 3.60
CA GLY A 605 24.73 2.19 2.54
C GLY A 605 25.78 1.88 1.47
N GLU A 606 26.96 1.46 1.85
CA GLU A 606 28.10 1.23 0.97
C GLU A 606 27.84 0.11 -0.05
N LEU A 607 27.32 -1.05 0.41
CA LEU A 607 27.00 -2.19 -0.46
C LEU A 607 25.79 -1.89 -1.34
N MET A 608 24.73 -1.25 -0.78
CA MET A 608 23.58 -0.82 -1.58
C MET A 608 23.98 0.17 -2.66
N SER A 609 24.93 1.07 -2.36
CA SER A 609 25.46 2.02 -3.35
C SER A 609 26.21 1.31 -4.47
N ALA A 610 26.96 0.24 -4.16
CA ALA A 610 27.65 -0.58 -5.17
C ALA A 610 26.66 -1.32 -6.08
N ILE A 611 25.59 -1.92 -5.53
CA ILE A 611 24.51 -2.54 -6.31
C ILE A 611 23.88 -1.50 -7.25
N ASN A 612 23.45 -0.36 -6.71
CA ASN A 612 22.79 0.67 -7.50
C ASN A 612 23.69 1.23 -8.61
N SER A 613 24.96 1.46 -8.33
CA SER A 613 25.92 1.97 -9.34
C SER A 613 26.22 0.94 -10.42
N GLY A 614 26.31 -0.32 -10.04
CA GLY A 614 26.61 -1.42 -10.97
C GLY A 614 25.43 -1.77 -11.89
N LEU A 615 24.17 -1.50 -11.47
CA LEU A 615 22.95 -1.78 -12.24
C LEU A 615 22.42 -0.57 -13.02
N ARG A 616 23.09 0.56 -12.94
CA ARG A 616 22.79 1.74 -13.78
C ARG A 616 23.25 1.56 -15.21
#